data_d8ad2eb638e788929702ee2ac81f97be
#
_entry.id   d8ad2eb638e788929702ee2ac81f97be
#
_cell.length_a   1.000
_cell.length_b   1.000
_cell.length_c   1.000
_cell.angle_alpha   90.00
_cell.angle_beta   90.00
_cell.angle_gamma   90.00
#
_symmetry.space_group_name_H-M   'P 1'
#
loop_
_entity.id
_entity.type
_entity.pdbx_description
1 polymer ?
#
loop_
_entity_poly.entity_id
_entity_poly.type
_entity_poly.pdbx_seq_one_letter_code
_entity_poly.pdbx_strand_id
1 'polypeptide(L)'
;MGAGPVELPGDDRRAGADVGSAALGAALGAVADPLLTAVDTAVDAQRELEQQLRIEFGVKDTVFRALLVVFRLSRRGLPARTSTFARTLGLSSGAASQATGRLLAAGLVRRDADANDGRSAVLTLTESAAERLATLTRDLRSDLDRITSSISPEEQERLLDLLTQVTDVFQQHQDHRRQA
;
A
#
# COMPACT_ATOMS: atom_id res chain seq x y z
N MET A 1 -12.91 30.38 40.61
CA MET A 1 -11.91 30.53 39.54
C MET A 1 -11.81 29.20 38.82
N GLY A 2 -12.55 29.07 37.72
CA GLY A 2 -12.61 27.84 36.93
C GLY A 2 -11.60 27.94 35.80
N ALA A 3 -10.76 26.91 35.71
CA ALA A 3 -9.93 26.70 34.53
C ALA A 3 -10.74 25.88 33.53
N GLY A 4 -11.08 26.47 32.39
CA GLY A 4 -11.71 25.76 31.27
C GLY A 4 -10.72 24.85 30.55
N PRO A 5 -11.23 23.84 29.83
CA PRO A 5 -10.39 22.90 29.10
C PRO A 5 -9.72 23.60 27.91
N VAL A 6 -8.40 23.40 27.77
CA VAL A 6 -7.61 23.83 26.62
C VAL A 6 -7.98 22.94 25.43
N GLU A 7 -8.67 23.47 24.44
CA GLU A 7 -8.84 22.85 23.13
C GLU A 7 -7.49 22.81 22.41
N LEU A 8 -7.03 21.59 22.11
CA LEU A 8 -5.89 21.37 21.23
C LEU A 8 -6.34 21.60 19.77
N PRO A 9 -5.53 22.32 18.96
CA PRO A 9 -5.88 22.54 17.56
C PRO A 9 -5.98 21.23 16.81
N GLY A 10 -7.12 21.04 16.11
CA GLY A 10 -7.41 19.89 15.31
C GLY A 10 -6.35 19.66 14.23
N ASP A 11 -6.05 18.40 14.00
CA ASP A 11 -5.09 17.89 13.02
C ASP A 11 -5.65 18.07 11.58
N ASP A 12 -5.47 19.27 11.03
CA ASP A 12 -5.91 19.67 9.67
C ASP A 12 -5.17 18.95 8.53
N ARG A 13 -4.26 18.03 8.86
CA ARG A 13 -3.47 17.29 7.84
C ARG A 13 -4.21 16.09 7.24
N ARG A 14 -5.36 15.70 7.78
CA ARG A 14 -6.18 14.60 7.25
C ARG A 14 -7.03 15.01 6.05
N ALA A 15 -7.42 16.26 5.96
CA ALA A 15 -8.24 16.77 4.87
C ALA A 15 -7.49 16.84 3.52
N GLY A 16 -6.17 17.06 3.53
CA GLY A 16 -5.38 17.27 2.29
C GLY A 16 -5.12 16.00 1.47
N ALA A 17 -5.05 14.83 2.11
CA ALA A 17 -4.77 13.57 1.40
C ALA A 17 -6.03 13.00 0.71
N ASP A 18 -7.20 13.24 1.31
CA ASP A 18 -8.48 12.75 0.79
C ASP A 18 -8.98 13.61 -0.39
N VAL A 19 -8.77 14.92 -0.32
CA VAL A 19 -9.13 15.86 -1.39
C VAL A 19 -8.32 15.63 -2.67
N GLY A 20 -7.03 15.26 -2.53
CA GLY A 20 -6.18 14.93 -3.68
C GLY A 20 -6.62 13.65 -4.41
N SER A 21 -7.09 12.65 -3.67
CA SER A 21 -7.59 11.40 -4.25
C SER A 21 -8.93 11.58 -4.95
N ALA A 22 -9.85 12.33 -4.34
CA ALA A 22 -11.14 12.64 -4.93
C ALA A 22 -11.03 13.54 -6.17
N ALA A 23 -10.10 14.52 -6.15
CA ALA A 23 -9.84 15.38 -7.30
C ALA A 23 -9.20 14.63 -8.47
N LEU A 24 -8.31 13.65 -8.19
CA LEU A 24 -7.72 12.79 -9.21
C LEU A 24 -8.76 11.85 -9.82
N GLY A 25 -9.62 11.24 -8.99
CA GLY A 25 -10.75 10.42 -9.45
C GLY A 25 -11.73 11.23 -10.31
N ALA A 26 -12.06 12.46 -9.89
CA ALA A 26 -12.91 13.35 -10.69
C ALA A 26 -12.23 13.76 -12.02
N ALA A 27 -10.92 13.99 -12.05
CA ALA A 27 -10.17 14.31 -13.26
C ALA A 27 -10.06 13.10 -14.22
N LEU A 28 -9.92 11.89 -13.70
CA LEU A 28 -9.92 10.65 -14.48
C LEU A 28 -11.34 10.28 -14.94
N GLY A 29 -12.35 10.52 -14.11
CA GLY A 29 -13.77 10.29 -14.47
C GLY A 29 -14.32 11.27 -15.51
N ALA A 30 -13.65 12.41 -15.74
CA ALA A 30 -13.96 13.32 -16.85
C ALA A 30 -13.48 12.78 -18.21
N VAL A 31 -12.56 11.79 -18.21
CA VAL A 31 -12.24 11.00 -19.40
C VAL A 31 -13.25 9.86 -19.44
N ALA A 32 -14.27 9.99 -20.30
CA ALA A 32 -15.37 9.03 -20.45
C ALA A 32 -14.91 7.69 -21.09
N ASP A 33 -13.82 7.12 -20.58
CA ASP A 33 -13.33 5.81 -20.99
C ASP A 33 -13.80 4.76 -19.95
N PRO A 34 -14.69 3.84 -20.34
CA PRO A 34 -15.19 2.79 -19.45
C PRO A 34 -14.08 1.98 -18.78
N LEU A 35 -12.93 1.84 -19.46
CA LEU A 35 -11.80 1.08 -18.95
C LEU A 35 -11.12 1.80 -17.77
N LEU A 36 -10.85 3.11 -17.91
CA LEU A 36 -10.28 3.90 -16.83
C LEU A 36 -11.22 3.98 -15.61
N THR A 37 -12.52 4.09 -15.86
CA THR A 37 -13.55 4.03 -14.82
C THR A 37 -13.53 2.69 -14.11
N ALA A 38 -13.37 1.57 -14.81
CA ALA A 38 -13.27 0.24 -14.22
C ALA A 38 -12.01 0.08 -13.38
N VAL A 39 -10.87 0.61 -13.85
CA VAL A 39 -9.61 0.61 -13.08
C VAL A 39 -9.76 1.43 -11.78
N ASP A 40 -10.36 2.61 -11.86
CA ASP A 40 -10.58 3.48 -10.68
C ASP A 40 -11.50 2.80 -9.66
N THR A 41 -12.61 2.21 -10.13
CA THR A 41 -13.52 1.41 -9.28
C THR A 41 -12.81 0.25 -8.59
N ALA A 42 -11.95 -0.47 -9.32
CA ALA A 42 -11.17 -1.57 -8.74
C ALA A 42 -10.16 -1.11 -7.68
N VAL A 43 -9.53 0.05 -7.92
CA VAL A 43 -8.61 0.68 -6.95
C VAL A 43 -9.35 1.11 -5.69
N ASP A 44 -10.56 1.67 -5.80
CA ASP A 44 -11.34 2.08 -4.64
C ASP A 44 -11.84 0.85 -3.83
N ALA A 45 -12.33 -0.18 -4.50
CA ALA A 45 -12.69 -1.44 -3.84
C ALA A 45 -11.50 -2.08 -3.11
N GLN A 46 -10.30 -2.02 -3.70
CA GLN A 46 -9.07 -2.48 -3.05
C GLN A 46 -8.76 -1.66 -1.79
N ARG A 47 -8.92 -0.33 -1.82
CA ARG A 47 -8.69 0.55 -0.66
C ARG A 47 -9.65 0.25 0.48
N GLU A 48 -10.92 0.04 0.18
CA GLU A 48 -11.93 -0.34 1.19
C GLU A 48 -11.56 -1.66 1.87
N LEU A 49 -11.16 -2.67 1.09
CA LEU A 49 -10.68 -3.95 1.63
C LEU A 49 -9.43 -3.76 2.49
N GLU A 50 -8.44 -2.99 2.04
CA GLU A 50 -7.24 -2.69 2.82
C GLU A 50 -7.59 -2.00 4.15
N GLN A 51 -8.60 -1.13 4.17
CA GLN A 51 -9.10 -0.49 5.39
C GLN A 51 -9.74 -1.48 6.35
N GLN A 52 -10.55 -2.41 5.87
CA GLN A 52 -11.14 -3.48 6.68
C GLN A 52 -10.06 -4.38 7.29
N LEU A 53 -9.10 -4.85 6.49
CA LEU A 53 -7.97 -5.63 6.97
C LEU A 53 -7.13 -4.89 8.02
N ARG A 54 -6.94 -3.58 7.85
CA ARG A 54 -6.24 -2.73 8.82
C ARG A 54 -6.94 -2.72 10.18
N ILE A 55 -8.26 -2.63 10.19
CA ILE A 55 -9.07 -2.66 11.41
C ILE A 55 -8.87 -4.01 12.12
N GLU A 56 -8.92 -5.10 11.39
CA GLU A 56 -8.70 -6.44 11.93
C GLU A 56 -7.28 -6.61 12.51
N PHE A 57 -6.26 -6.03 11.88
CA PHE A 57 -4.90 -6.03 12.41
C PHE A 57 -4.71 -5.13 13.65
N GLY A 58 -5.64 -4.20 13.91
CA GLY A 58 -5.59 -3.30 15.06
C GLY A 58 -4.42 -2.30 15.03
N VAL A 59 -3.92 -1.98 13.83
CA VAL A 59 -2.77 -1.07 13.66
C VAL A 59 -3.17 0.22 12.96
N LYS A 60 -2.33 1.27 13.12
CA LYS A 60 -2.52 2.54 12.42
C LYS A 60 -2.27 2.39 10.92
N ASP A 61 -2.89 3.25 10.11
CA ASP A 61 -2.82 3.22 8.65
C ASP A 61 -1.37 3.13 8.12
N THR A 62 -0.49 4.01 8.53
CA THR A 62 0.92 4.00 8.08
C THR A 62 1.64 2.69 8.40
N VAL A 63 1.33 2.07 9.56
CA VAL A 63 1.90 0.79 9.97
C VAL A 63 1.35 -0.34 9.11
N PHE A 64 0.05 -0.34 8.84
CA PHE A 64 -0.57 -1.34 7.98
C PHE A 64 -0.06 -1.24 6.53
N ARG A 65 0.03 -0.04 5.98
CA ARG A 65 0.61 0.18 4.65
C ARG A 65 2.06 -0.31 4.57
N ALA A 66 2.87 -0.07 5.62
CA ALA A 66 4.23 -0.61 5.69
C ALA A 66 4.22 -2.15 5.75
N LEU A 67 3.30 -2.77 6.49
CA LEU A 67 3.11 -4.23 6.52
C LEU A 67 2.80 -4.78 5.12
N LEU A 68 1.88 -4.14 4.38
CA LEU A 68 1.56 -4.54 3.00
C LEU A 68 2.75 -4.40 2.05
N VAL A 69 3.62 -3.40 2.23
CA VAL A 69 4.87 -3.29 1.46
C VAL A 69 5.78 -4.48 1.75
N VAL A 70 5.98 -4.86 3.01
CA VAL A 70 6.76 -6.06 3.37
C VAL A 70 6.16 -7.30 2.72
N PHE A 71 4.85 -7.49 2.83
CA PHE A 71 4.15 -8.63 2.24
C PHE A 71 4.32 -8.70 0.71
N ARG A 72 4.12 -7.58 0.00
CA ARG A 72 4.28 -7.52 -1.47
C ARG A 72 5.71 -7.82 -1.91
N LEU A 73 6.71 -7.28 -1.20
CA LEU A 73 8.11 -7.54 -1.48
C LEU A 73 8.50 -8.99 -1.20
N SER A 74 8.07 -9.55 -0.08
CA SER A 74 8.29 -10.95 0.28
C SER A 74 7.76 -11.90 -0.81
N ARG A 75 6.55 -11.63 -1.33
CA ARG A 75 5.96 -12.43 -2.42
C ARG A 75 6.74 -12.37 -3.73
N ARG A 76 7.52 -11.30 -3.93
CA ARG A 76 8.38 -11.10 -5.12
C ARG A 76 9.83 -11.56 -4.89
N GLY A 77 10.14 -12.11 -3.72
CA GLY A 77 11.52 -12.47 -3.35
C GLY A 77 12.44 -11.26 -3.19
N LEU A 78 11.88 -10.05 -2.97
CA LEU A 78 12.64 -8.82 -2.88
C LEU A 78 12.86 -8.42 -1.41
N PRO A 79 14.03 -7.86 -1.06
CA PRO A 79 14.33 -7.46 0.31
C PRO A 79 13.50 -6.24 0.74
N ALA A 80 12.80 -6.37 1.86
CA ALA A 80 12.04 -5.27 2.45
C ALA A 80 12.91 -4.49 3.45
N ARG A 81 13.46 -3.35 3.04
CA ARG A 81 14.26 -2.45 3.88
C ARG A 81 13.44 -1.25 4.34
N THR A 82 13.79 -0.64 5.47
CA THR A 82 13.13 0.59 5.97
C THR A 82 13.18 1.72 4.93
N SER A 83 14.28 1.85 4.17
CA SER A 83 14.41 2.80 3.07
C SER A 83 13.41 2.54 1.93
N THR A 84 13.03 1.29 1.71
CA THR A 84 12.01 0.93 0.71
C THR A 84 10.65 1.49 1.11
N PHE A 85 10.28 1.45 2.40
CA PHE A 85 9.03 2.07 2.85
C PHE A 85 9.04 3.58 2.68
N ALA A 86 10.15 4.22 3.08
CA ALA A 86 10.29 5.67 2.93
C ALA A 86 9.97 6.09 1.49
N ARG A 87 10.58 5.41 0.53
CA ARG A 87 10.36 5.68 -0.89
C ARG A 87 8.96 5.32 -1.37
N THR A 88 8.50 4.09 -1.06
CA THR A 88 7.22 3.57 -1.59
C THR A 88 6.02 4.30 -1.00
N LEU A 89 6.08 4.72 0.26
CA LEU A 89 4.97 5.36 0.98
C LEU A 89 5.12 6.88 1.06
N GLY A 90 6.18 7.47 0.48
CA GLY A 90 6.44 8.90 0.57
C GLY A 90 6.72 9.38 2.01
N LEU A 91 7.31 8.51 2.84
CA LEU A 91 7.59 8.81 4.25
C LEU A 91 8.98 9.44 4.42
N SER A 92 9.13 10.30 5.43
CA SER A 92 10.45 10.67 5.91
C SER A 92 11.17 9.46 6.54
N SER A 93 12.50 9.49 6.61
CA SER A 93 13.29 8.42 7.24
C SER A 93 12.88 8.17 8.70
N GLY A 94 12.55 9.22 9.43
CA GLY A 94 12.05 9.14 10.80
C GLY A 94 10.70 8.43 10.89
N ALA A 95 9.74 8.80 10.02
CA ALA A 95 8.42 8.16 9.95
C ALA A 95 8.52 6.68 9.54
N ALA A 96 9.38 6.35 8.59
CA ALA A 96 9.64 4.97 8.18
C ALA A 96 10.26 4.14 9.31
N SER A 97 11.20 4.72 10.06
CA SER A 97 11.81 4.08 11.24
C SER A 97 10.77 3.84 12.36
N GLN A 98 9.89 4.81 12.61
CA GLN A 98 8.79 4.65 13.57
C GLN A 98 7.80 3.56 13.13
N ALA A 99 7.42 3.52 11.85
CA ALA A 99 6.55 2.46 11.32
C ALA A 99 7.19 1.09 11.49
N THR A 100 8.49 0.97 11.17
CA THR A 100 9.29 -0.25 11.39
C THR A 100 9.29 -0.66 12.87
N GLY A 101 9.56 0.28 13.78
CA GLY A 101 9.54 0.01 15.23
C GLY A 101 8.19 -0.50 15.70
N ARG A 102 7.10 0.06 15.21
CA ARG A 102 5.73 -0.38 15.54
C ARG A 102 5.40 -1.77 14.97
N LEU A 103 5.85 -2.09 13.75
CA LEU A 103 5.69 -3.42 13.18
C LEU A 103 6.43 -4.49 14.00
N LEU A 104 7.66 -4.19 14.45
CA LEU A 104 8.44 -5.06 15.33
C LEU A 104 7.77 -5.24 16.69
N ALA A 105 7.34 -4.14 17.31
CA ALA A 105 6.67 -4.16 18.61
C ALA A 105 5.34 -4.91 18.58
N ALA A 106 4.62 -4.86 17.44
CA ALA A 106 3.40 -5.62 17.24
C ALA A 106 3.64 -7.10 16.85
N GLY A 107 4.89 -7.54 16.74
CA GLY A 107 5.23 -8.91 16.36
C GLY A 107 4.81 -9.27 14.92
N LEU A 108 4.60 -8.27 14.05
CA LEU A 108 4.15 -8.49 12.67
C LEU A 108 5.32 -8.76 11.72
N VAL A 109 6.49 -8.25 12.05
CA VAL A 109 7.74 -8.49 11.31
C VAL A 109 8.88 -8.80 12.27
N ARG A 110 9.92 -9.42 11.74
CA ARG A 110 11.23 -9.60 12.40
C ARG A 110 12.32 -8.98 11.54
N ARG A 111 13.47 -8.74 12.14
CA ARG A 111 14.68 -8.32 11.43
C ARG A 111 15.57 -9.52 11.15
N ASP A 112 15.93 -9.68 9.90
CA ASP A 112 16.90 -10.69 9.45
C ASP A 112 18.11 -9.99 8.83
N ALA A 113 19.26 -10.64 8.79
CA ALA A 113 20.42 -10.19 8.05
C ALA A 113 20.09 -10.23 6.54
N ASP A 114 20.50 -9.20 5.79
CA ASP A 114 20.39 -9.24 4.33
C ASP A 114 21.41 -10.24 3.76
N ALA A 115 20.93 -11.22 3.00
CA ALA A 115 21.80 -12.25 2.41
C ALA A 115 22.85 -11.67 1.44
N ASN A 116 22.57 -10.50 0.85
CA ASN A 116 23.44 -9.84 -0.12
C ASN A 116 24.31 -8.73 0.49
N ASP A 117 23.96 -8.26 1.69
CA ASP A 117 24.67 -7.20 2.40
C ASP A 117 24.53 -7.41 3.92
N GLY A 118 25.47 -8.11 4.49
CA GLY A 118 25.50 -8.46 5.91
C GLY A 118 25.49 -7.25 6.88
N ARG A 119 25.63 -6.02 6.37
CA ARG A 119 25.52 -4.77 7.15
C ARG A 119 24.10 -4.20 7.15
N SER A 120 23.25 -4.67 6.25
CA SER A 120 21.84 -4.24 6.13
C SER A 120 20.92 -5.23 6.82
N ALA A 121 19.83 -4.73 7.39
CA ALA A 121 18.75 -5.56 7.91
C ALA A 121 17.56 -5.50 6.95
N VAL A 122 16.96 -6.65 6.70
CA VAL A 122 15.70 -6.80 6.00
C VAL A 122 14.58 -7.13 6.98
N LEU A 123 13.38 -6.71 6.66
CA LEU A 123 12.19 -7.03 7.43
C LEU A 123 11.48 -8.20 6.76
N THR A 124 11.19 -9.19 7.57
CA THR A 124 10.47 -10.39 7.15
C THR A 124 9.21 -10.52 7.98
N LEU A 125 8.11 -10.93 7.38
CA LEU A 125 6.90 -11.23 8.14
C LEU A 125 7.18 -12.32 9.17
N THR A 126 6.57 -12.20 10.35
CA THR A 126 6.49 -13.34 11.25
C THR A 126 5.55 -14.40 10.67
N GLU A 127 5.71 -15.65 11.06
CA GLU A 127 4.86 -16.74 10.61
C GLU A 127 3.38 -16.45 10.92
N SER A 128 3.09 -16.01 12.15
CA SER A 128 1.73 -15.65 12.56
C SER A 128 1.12 -14.50 11.74
N ALA A 129 1.91 -13.48 11.39
CA ALA A 129 1.45 -12.39 10.54
C ALA A 129 1.20 -12.86 9.09
N ALA A 130 2.07 -13.73 8.57
CA ALA A 130 1.92 -14.31 7.23
C ALA A 130 0.67 -15.20 7.15
N GLU A 131 0.45 -16.08 8.14
CA GLU A 131 -0.73 -16.93 8.24
C GLU A 131 -2.02 -16.12 8.36
N ARG A 132 -2.01 -15.07 9.20
CA ARG A 132 -3.16 -14.19 9.36
C ARG A 132 -3.52 -13.48 8.06
N LEU A 133 -2.55 -12.90 7.36
CA LEU A 133 -2.76 -12.30 6.05
C LEU A 133 -3.27 -13.33 5.03
N ALA A 134 -2.68 -14.52 5.00
CA ALA A 134 -3.10 -15.59 4.10
C ALA A 134 -4.55 -16.03 4.37
N THR A 135 -4.94 -16.13 5.64
CA THR A 135 -6.31 -16.50 6.02
C THR A 135 -7.32 -15.44 5.60
N LEU A 136 -7.04 -14.16 5.91
CA LEU A 136 -7.93 -13.04 5.59
C LEU A 136 -8.06 -12.77 4.08
N THR A 137 -7.07 -13.17 3.28
CA THR A 137 -7.08 -12.93 1.83
C THR A 137 -7.33 -14.20 1.01
N ARG A 138 -7.61 -15.34 1.66
CA ARG A 138 -7.73 -16.64 0.98
C ARG A 138 -8.84 -16.66 -0.05
N ASP A 139 -10.04 -16.26 0.35
CA ASP A 139 -11.22 -16.32 -0.50
C ASP A 139 -11.11 -15.34 -1.66
N LEU A 140 -10.69 -14.10 -1.35
CA LEU A 140 -10.37 -13.10 -2.38
C LEU A 140 -9.37 -13.63 -3.40
N ARG A 141 -8.29 -14.26 -2.93
CA ARG A 141 -7.28 -14.82 -3.81
C ARG A 141 -7.84 -15.93 -4.69
N SER A 142 -8.62 -16.83 -4.12
CA SER A 142 -9.29 -17.92 -4.87
C SER A 142 -10.21 -17.36 -5.96
N ASP A 143 -10.99 -16.32 -5.64
CA ASP A 143 -11.87 -15.66 -6.60
C ASP A 143 -11.10 -14.96 -7.71
N LEU A 144 -10.02 -14.25 -7.39
CA LEU A 144 -9.15 -13.62 -8.38
C LEU A 144 -8.44 -14.66 -9.25
N ASP A 145 -7.93 -15.75 -8.68
CA ASP A 145 -7.31 -16.85 -9.43
C ASP A 145 -8.32 -17.48 -10.41
N ARG A 146 -9.58 -17.64 -10.00
CA ARG A 146 -10.65 -18.12 -10.90
C ARG A 146 -10.91 -17.16 -12.07
N ILE A 147 -10.96 -15.86 -11.83
CA ILE A 147 -11.14 -14.84 -12.87
C ILE A 147 -9.96 -14.87 -13.83
N THR A 148 -8.73 -14.81 -13.31
CA THR A 148 -7.52 -14.81 -14.16
C THR A 148 -7.34 -16.09 -14.95
N SER A 149 -7.75 -17.23 -14.40
CA SER A 149 -7.70 -18.53 -15.10
C SER A 149 -8.74 -18.65 -16.22
N SER A 150 -9.75 -17.80 -16.25
CA SER A 150 -10.76 -17.77 -17.33
C SER A 150 -10.33 -16.96 -18.56
N ILE A 151 -9.21 -16.26 -18.49
CA ILE A 151 -8.69 -15.39 -19.53
C ILE A 151 -7.61 -16.15 -20.33
N SER A 152 -7.65 -16.08 -21.66
CA SER A 152 -6.64 -16.73 -22.50
C SER A 152 -5.23 -16.11 -22.29
N PRO A 153 -4.14 -16.84 -22.58
CA PRO A 153 -2.79 -16.29 -22.45
C PRO A 153 -2.57 -14.99 -23.27
N GLU A 154 -3.15 -14.92 -24.47
CA GLU A 154 -3.04 -13.74 -25.33
C GLU A 154 -3.78 -12.53 -24.74
N GLU A 155 -4.94 -12.76 -24.14
CA GLU A 155 -5.70 -11.71 -23.44
C GLU A 155 -4.98 -11.25 -22.18
N GLN A 156 -4.36 -12.18 -21.44
CA GLN A 156 -3.54 -11.84 -20.27
C GLN A 156 -2.36 -10.94 -20.66
N GLU A 157 -1.66 -11.25 -21.73
CA GLU A 157 -0.54 -10.46 -22.23
C GLU A 157 -0.99 -9.04 -22.61
N ARG A 158 -2.09 -8.90 -23.33
CA ARG A 158 -2.67 -7.58 -23.69
C ARG A 158 -3.07 -6.77 -22.46
N LEU A 159 -3.66 -7.42 -21.45
CA LEU A 159 -4.05 -6.76 -20.20
C LEU A 159 -2.82 -6.30 -19.41
N LEU A 160 -1.78 -7.12 -19.36
CA LEU A 160 -0.51 -6.77 -18.70
C LEU A 160 0.15 -5.57 -19.38
N ASP A 161 0.21 -5.56 -20.71
CA ASP A 161 0.75 -4.44 -21.48
C ASP A 161 -0.01 -3.14 -21.19
N LEU A 162 -1.34 -3.19 -21.22
CA LEU A 162 -2.18 -2.03 -20.94
C LEU A 162 -1.98 -1.50 -19.53
N LEU A 163 -2.03 -2.38 -18.52
CA LEU A 163 -1.83 -1.99 -17.12
C LEU A 163 -0.41 -1.45 -16.87
N THR A 164 0.58 -1.95 -17.60
CA THR A 164 1.94 -1.43 -17.55
C THR A 164 2.00 -0.01 -18.12
N GLN A 165 1.41 0.25 -19.29
CA GLN A 165 1.35 1.58 -19.88
C GLN A 165 0.63 2.58 -18.98
N VAL A 166 -0.49 2.21 -18.36
CA VAL A 166 -1.21 3.06 -17.39
C VAL A 166 -0.33 3.36 -16.17
N THR A 167 0.39 2.36 -15.68
CA THR A 167 1.31 2.52 -14.54
C THR A 167 2.45 3.48 -14.86
N ASP A 168 3.03 3.35 -16.06
CA ASP A 168 4.13 4.20 -16.52
C ASP A 168 3.70 5.67 -16.65
N VAL A 169 2.49 5.92 -17.16
CA VAL A 169 1.92 7.28 -17.22
C VAL A 169 1.81 7.88 -15.82
N PHE A 170 1.29 7.14 -14.84
CA PHE A 170 1.21 7.62 -13.45
C PHE A 170 2.59 7.89 -12.85
N GLN A 171 3.56 7.02 -13.08
CA GLN A 171 4.93 7.18 -12.57
C GLN A 171 5.61 8.41 -13.17
N GLN A 172 5.53 8.61 -14.47
CA GLN A 172 6.08 9.79 -15.14
C GLN A 172 5.51 11.10 -14.56
N HIS A 173 4.20 11.17 -14.33
CA HIS A 173 3.57 12.35 -13.73
C HIS A 173 3.99 12.58 -12.28
N GLN A 174 4.22 11.52 -11.51
CA GLN A 174 4.75 11.64 -10.14
C GLN A 174 6.17 12.17 -10.13
N ASP A 175 7.03 11.70 -11.03
CA ASP A 175 8.43 12.11 -11.09
C ASP A 175 8.57 13.57 -11.54
N HIS A 176 7.77 14.03 -12.50
CA HIS A 176 7.73 15.44 -12.88
C HIS A 176 7.34 16.36 -11.71
N ARG A 177 6.37 15.96 -10.89
CA ARG A 177 5.96 16.73 -9.70
C ARG A 177 6.99 16.75 -8.57
N ARG A 178 7.89 15.78 -8.50
CA ARG A 178 8.98 15.74 -7.50
C ARG A 178 10.18 16.59 -7.90
N GLN A 179 10.30 16.90 -9.19
CA GLN A 179 11.40 17.72 -9.74
C GLN A 179 11.03 19.21 -9.86
N ALA A 180 9.76 19.56 -9.78
CA ALA A 180 9.24 20.92 -9.77
C ALA A 180 9.13 21.49 -8.35
#